data_7b983c2c0382dd93def5eac916000884
#
_entry.id   7b983c2c0382dd93def5eac916000884
#
_cell.length_a   1.000
_cell.length_b   1.000
_cell.length_c   1.000
_cell.angle_alpha   90.00
_cell.angle_beta   90.00
_cell.angle_gamma   90.00
#
_symmetry.space_group_name_H-M   'P 1'
#
loop_
_entity.id
_entity.type
_entity.pdbx_description
1 polymer ?
#
loop_
_entity_poly.entity_id
_entity_poly.type
_entity_poly.pdbx_seq_one_letter_code
_entity_poly.pdbx_strand_id
1 'polypeptide(L)'
;LVILLLLNLFACGKINDELIDVTKIEAITELIRFDQRFYTAAPEDLGELKAEFPYLFPEPNPDTVWTAKMKNEDELFLYTSVQKTFGDFSDQRQALTNLFKHVKYYYPKFKEPKVITILSNVDYDNKVVYADSLLFVSLDVYLGKDHEVYQDYPNYIKQNCPGGGR
;
A
#
# COMPACT_ATOMS: atom_id res chain seq x y z
N LEU A 1 -22.66 47.45 -24.44
CA LEU A 1 -21.48 46.98 -23.66
C LEU A 1 -21.77 45.81 -22.74
N VAL A 2 -23.03 45.52 -22.37
CA VAL A 2 -23.43 44.44 -21.44
C VAL A 2 -23.54 43.07 -22.13
N ILE A 3 -23.76 43.01 -23.44
CA ILE A 3 -23.94 41.76 -24.21
C ILE A 3 -22.61 41.02 -24.46
N LEU A 4 -21.47 41.72 -24.42
CA LEU A 4 -20.14 41.10 -24.66
C LEU A 4 -19.59 40.32 -23.45
N LEU A 5 -20.19 40.48 -22.28
CA LEU A 5 -19.72 39.83 -21.03
C LEU A 5 -20.32 38.43 -20.78
N LEU A 6 -21.36 38.04 -21.54
CA LEU A 6 -22.09 36.80 -21.34
C LEU A 6 -21.56 35.61 -22.19
N LEU A 7 -20.55 35.81 -23.02
CA LEU A 7 -20.03 34.76 -23.93
C LEU A 7 -18.90 33.90 -23.39
N ASN A 8 -18.47 34.13 -22.15
CA ASN A 8 -17.33 33.39 -21.58
C ASN A 8 -17.71 32.25 -20.63
N LEU A 9 -18.99 31.88 -20.50
CA LEU A 9 -19.44 30.83 -19.54
C LEU A 9 -19.58 29.43 -20.13
N PHE A 10 -19.21 29.20 -21.39
CA PHE A 10 -19.34 27.88 -22.03
C PHE A 10 -18.00 27.18 -22.33
N ALA A 11 -16.92 27.55 -21.67
CA ALA A 11 -15.63 26.86 -21.81
C ALA A 11 -15.43 25.77 -20.74
N CYS A 12 -16.48 25.07 -20.32
CA CYS A 12 -16.35 23.79 -19.69
C CYS A 12 -16.27 22.73 -20.81
N GLY A 13 -15.08 22.59 -21.41
CA GLY A 13 -14.79 21.49 -22.29
C GLY A 13 -15.07 20.19 -21.55
N LYS A 14 -15.94 19.33 -22.09
CA LYS A 14 -16.00 17.93 -21.67
C LYS A 14 -14.57 17.39 -21.78
N ILE A 15 -13.95 17.08 -20.65
CA ILE A 15 -12.78 16.22 -20.64
C ILE A 15 -13.32 14.90 -21.19
N ASN A 16 -12.99 14.58 -22.43
CA ASN A 16 -13.17 13.23 -22.93
C ASN A 16 -12.23 12.38 -22.08
N ASP A 17 -12.77 11.67 -21.10
CA ASP A 17 -12.11 10.54 -20.45
C ASP A 17 -11.98 9.40 -21.48
N GLU A 18 -11.23 9.61 -22.54
CA GLU A 18 -10.73 8.50 -23.33
C GLU A 18 -9.79 7.73 -22.43
N LEU A 19 -10.25 6.55 -21.99
CA LEU A 19 -9.43 5.60 -21.25
C LEU A 19 -8.16 5.37 -22.05
N ILE A 20 -7.03 5.83 -21.53
CA ILE A 20 -5.75 5.70 -22.19
C ILE A 20 -5.42 4.21 -22.33
N ASP A 21 -5.19 3.77 -23.56
CA ASP A 21 -4.75 2.42 -23.84
C ASP A 21 -3.29 2.21 -23.44
N VAL A 22 -3.09 1.55 -22.32
CA VAL A 22 -1.76 1.17 -21.80
C VAL A 22 -1.40 -0.29 -22.05
N THR A 23 -2.15 -1.00 -22.91
CA THR A 23 -1.95 -2.44 -23.16
C THR A 23 -0.58 -2.76 -23.72
N LYS A 24 0.00 -1.84 -24.51
CA LYS A 24 1.34 -1.97 -25.11
C LYS A 24 2.48 -1.53 -24.19
N ILE A 25 2.16 -1.00 -23.01
CA ILE A 25 3.17 -0.55 -22.06
C ILE A 25 3.53 -1.72 -21.15
N GLU A 26 4.81 -2.07 -21.15
CA GLU A 26 5.33 -3.08 -20.25
C GLU A 26 5.64 -2.47 -18.89
N ALA A 27 5.10 -3.07 -17.84
CA ALA A 27 5.42 -2.78 -16.45
C ALA A 27 5.35 -4.08 -15.65
N ILE A 28 6.29 -4.24 -14.72
CA ILE A 28 6.37 -5.39 -13.84
C ILE A 28 6.29 -4.90 -12.41
N THR A 29 5.35 -5.44 -11.63
CA THR A 29 5.30 -5.19 -10.20
C THR A 29 6.07 -6.29 -9.47
N GLU A 30 7.26 -5.95 -9.00
CA GLU A 30 7.97 -6.79 -8.04
C GLU A 30 7.31 -6.59 -6.67
N LEU A 31 6.75 -7.66 -6.11
CA LEU A 31 6.02 -7.65 -4.86
C LEU A 31 6.67 -8.57 -3.84
N ILE A 32 6.96 -8.03 -2.67
CA ILE A 32 7.43 -8.78 -1.51
C ILE A 32 6.36 -8.67 -0.41
N ARG A 33 5.78 -9.79 -0.05
CA ARG A 33 4.86 -9.93 1.09
C ARG A 33 5.68 -10.07 2.38
N PHE A 34 6.32 -8.95 2.81
CA PHE A 34 7.11 -8.95 4.03
C PHE A 34 6.25 -9.22 5.27
N ASP A 35 4.99 -8.78 5.26
CA ASP A 35 4.00 -9.15 6.28
C ASP A 35 3.92 -10.67 6.48
N GLN A 36 3.89 -11.45 5.40
CA GLN A 36 3.88 -12.91 5.50
C GLN A 36 5.23 -13.44 5.99
N ARG A 37 6.32 -12.98 5.39
CA ARG A 37 7.67 -13.45 5.73
C ARG A 37 8.01 -13.23 7.19
N PHE A 38 7.64 -12.09 7.75
CA PHE A 38 7.93 -11.73 9.13
C PHE A 38 7.09 -12.55 10.13
N TYR A 39 5.76 -12.61 9.93
CA TYR A 39 4.87 -13.25 10.90
C TYR A 39 4.79 -14.78 10.77
N THR A 40 5.36 -15.37 9.71
CA THR A 40 5.49 -16.83 9.58
C THR A 40 6.89 -17.36 9.87
N ALA A 41 7.88 -16.49 10.03
CA ALA A 41 9.24 -16.87 10.36
C ALA A 41 9.36 -17.37 11.80
N ALA A 42 10.25 -18.32 12.01
CA ALA A 42 10.67 -18.69 13.37
C ALA A 42 11.60 -17.57 13.95
N PRO A 43 11.60 -17.33 15.26
CA PRO A 43 12.50 -16.33 15.87
C PRO A 43 13.97 -16.55 15.53
N GLU A 44 14.38 -17.76 15.26
CA GLU A 44 15.73 -18.17 14.87
C GLU A 44 16.12 -17.64 13.49
N ASP A 45 15.13 -17.39 12.61
CA ASP A 45 15.33 -16.90 11.24
C ASP A 45 15.43 -15.36 11.18
N LEU A 46 15.29 -14.66 12.32
CA LEU A 46 15.35 -13.19 12.37
C LEU A 46 16.65 -12.64 11.78
N GLY A 47 17.77 -13.33 11.98
CA GLY A 47 19.05 -12.92 11.43
C GLY A 47 19.06 -12.88 9.89
N GLU A 48 18.43 -13.86 9.25
CA GLU A 48 18.29 -13.91 7.79
C GLU A 48 17.38 -12.81 7.28
N LEU A 49 16.23 -12.57 7.95
CA LEU A 49 15.32 -11.48 7.62
C LEU A 49 16.00 -10.12 7.71
N LYS A 50 16.78 -9.87 8.75
CA LYS A 50 17.54 -8.63 8.93
C LYS A 50 18.61 -8.45 7.84
N ALA A 51 19.26 -9.53 7.43
CA ALA A 51 20.25 -9.48 6.36
C ALA A 51 19.61 -9.18 4.99
N GLU A 52 18.43 -9.71 4.73
CA GLU A 52 17.72 -9.51 3.46
C GLU A 52 16.98 -8.15 3.40
N PHE A 53 16.43 -7.68 4.53
CA PHE A 53 15.63 -6.45 4.62
C PHE A 53 16.18 -5.48 5.68
N PRO A 54 17.45 -5.06 5.62
CA PRO A 54 18.06 -4.26 6.69
C PRO A 54 17.33 -2.93 6.94
N TYR A 55 16.70 -2.38 5.92
CA TYR A 55 15.91 -1.13 5.99
C TYR A 55 14.60 -1.25 6.77
N LEU A 56 14.12 -2.48 7.07
CA LEU A 56 12.93 -2.73 7.90
C LEU A 56 13.27 -2.95 9.38
N PHE A 57 14.54 -3.00 9.73
CA PHE A 57 15.03 -3.26 11.08
C PHE A 57 15.96 -2.14 11.56
N PRO A 58 15.44 -0.93 11.79
CA PRO A 58 16.27 0.21 12.17
C PRO A 58 16.94 0.01 13.51
N GLU A 59 18.21 0.37 13.58
CA GLU A 59 18.97 0.48 14.82
C GLU A 59 18.45 1.65 15.69
N PRO A 60 18.51 1.59 17.05
CA PRO A 60 19.22 0.57 17.85
C PRO A 60 18.31 -0.52 18.45
N ASN A 61 17.25 -0.96 17.74
CA ASN A 61 16.31 -1.93 18.29
C ASN A 61 16.94 -3.33 18.45
N PRO A 62 16.99 -3.90 19.66
CA PRO A 62 17.53 -5.23 19.89
C PRO A 62 16.62 -6.32 19.33
N ASP A 63 17.17 -7.51 19.06
CA ASP A 63 16.43 -8.65 18.50
C ASP A 63 15.22 -9.07 19.33
N THR A 64 15.28 -8.85 20.65
CA THR A 64 14.17 -9.14 21.55
C THR A 64 12.90 -8.35 21.24
N VAL A 65 13.01 -7.15 20.69
CA VAL A 65 11.86 -6.35 20.24
C VAL A 65 11.17 -7.04 19.08
N TRP A 66 11.94 -7.50 18.11
CA TRP A 66 11.42 -8.15 16.91
C TRP A 66 10.84 -9.52 17.19
N THR A 67 11.52 -10.33 18.01
CA THR A 67 11.01 -11.64 18.41
C THR A 67 9.77 -11.54 19.30
N ALA A 68 9.66 -10.49 20.13
CA ALA A 68 8.44 -10.21 20.88
C ALA A 68 7.29 -9.83 19.94
N LYS A 69 7.57 -9.00 18.92
CA LYS A 69 6.59 -8.60 17.90
C LYS A 69 6.05 -9.80 17.11
N MET A 70 6.90 -10.74 16.71
CA MET A 70 6.50 -11.98 16.03
C MET A 70 5.53 -12.85 16.83
N LYS A 71 5.54 -12.74 18.16
CA LYS A 71 4.73 -13.56 19.10
C LYS A 71 3.58 -12.77 19.74
N ASN A 72 3.47 -11.48 19.46
CA ASN A 72 2.46 -10.64 20.04
C ASN A 72 1.06 -10.99 19.49
N GLU A 73 0.10 -11.22 20.37
CA GLU A 73 -1.26 -11.66 20.00
C GLU A 73 -1.99 -10.62 19.14
N ASP A 74 -1.86 -9.34 19.44
CA ASP A 74 -2.49 -8.26 18.67
C ASP A 74 -1.91 -8.15 17.26
N GLU A 75 -0.59 -8.30 17.12
CA GLU A 75 0.10 -8.32 15.84
C GLU A 75 -0.31 -9.53 14.99
N LEU A 76 -0.41 -10.71 15.61
CA LEU A 76 -0.86 -11.94 14.95
C LEU A 76 -2.33 -11.85 14.53
N PHE A 77 -3.16 -11.17 15.33
CA PHE A 77 -4.55 -10.87 14.97
C PHE A 77 -4.63 -9.95 13.73
N LEU A 78 -3.83 -8.87 13.70
CA LEU A 78 -3.72 -8.01 12.52
C LEU A 78 -3.25 -8.78 11.29
N TYR A 79 -2.20 -9.59 11.45
CA TYR A 79 -1.68 -10.45 10.38
C TYR A 79 -2.78 -11.36 9.82
N THR A 80 -3.51 -12.07 10.69
CA THR A 80 -4.59 -12.96 10.29
C THR A 80 -5.71 -12.22 9.53
N SER A 81 -6.08 -11.03 10.01
CA SER A 81 -7.07 -10.17 9.37
C SER A 81 -6.61 -9.72 7.97
N VAL A 82 -5.34 -9.36 7.83
CA VAL A 82 -4.73 -9.01 6.54
C VAL A 82 -4.74 -10.19 5.57
N GLN A 83 -4.37 -11.40 6.04
CA GLN A 83 -4.40 -12.58 5.18
C GLN A 83 -5.81 -12.91 4.71
N LYS A 84 -6.82 -12.77 5.58
CA LYS A 84 -8.22 -12.97 5.23
C LYS A 84 -8.73 -11.95 4.20
N THR A 85 -8.27 -10.70 4.29
CA THR A 85 -8.74 -9.61 3.42
C THR A 85 -8.08 -9.63 2.04
N PHE A 86 -6.78 -9.88 1.98
CA PHE A 86 -5.99 -9.72 0.75
C PHE A 86 -5.59 -11.04 0.08
N GLY A 87 -5.67 -12.18 0.79
CA GLY A 87 -5.31 -13.48 0.24
C GLY A 87 -3.91 -13.52 -0.36
N ASP A 88 -3.83 -13.94 -1.63
CA ASP A 88 -2.58 -14.03 -2.39
C ASP A 88 -2.11 -12.67 -2.99
N PHE A 89 -2.89 -11.63 -2.80
CA PHE A 89 -2.61 -10.28 -3.31
C PHE A 89 -2.61 -10.16 -4.85
N SER A 90 -3.22 -11.09 -5.56
CA SER A 90 -3.21 -11.12 -7.02
C SER A 90 -3.91 -9.91 -7.64
N ASP A 91 -5.08 -9.54 -7.14
CA ASP A 91 -5.89 -8.42 -7.63
C ASP A 91 -5.18 -7.09 -7.41
N GLN A 92 -4.60 -6.88 -6.21
CA GLN A 92 -3.85 -5.68 -5.87
C GLN A 92 -2.58 -5.56 -6.72
N ARG A 93 -1.89 -6.68 -6.94
CA ARG A 93 -0.72 -6.71 -7.83
C ARG A 93 -1.08 -6.32 -9.26
N GLN A 94 -2.22 -6.80 -9.76
CA GLN A 94 -2.72 -6.43 -11.09
C GLN A 94 -3.06 -4.93 -11.15
N ALA A 95 -3.72 -4.40 -10.12
CA ALA A 95 -4.05 -2.98 -10.02
C ALA A 95 -2.79 -2.10 -9.96
N LEU A 96 -1.78 -2.49 -9.19
CA LEU A 96 -0.48 -1.80 -9.13
C LEU A 96 0.25 -1.84 -10.48
N THR A 97 0.24 -2.99 -11.14
CA THR A 97 0.84 -3.12 -12.49
C THR A 97 0.16 -2.17 -13.47
N ASN A 98 -1.16 -2.08 -13.42
CA ASN A 98 -1.94 -1.15 -14.24
C ASN A 98 -1.60 0.31 -13.92
N LEU A 99 -1.51 0.65 -12.63
CA LEU A 99 -1.08 1.99 -12.20
C LEU A 99 0.30 2.34 -12.77
N PHE A 100 1.26 1.45 -12.65
CA PHE A 100 2.63 1.68 -13.15
C PHE A 100 2.68 1.83 -14.67
N LYS A 101 1.84 1.12 -15.43
CA LYS A 101 1.68 1.34 -16.87
C LYS A 101 1.20 2.74 -17.19
N HIS A 102 0.20 3.25 -16.46
CA HIS A 102 -0.29 4.63 -16.64
C HIS A 102 0.78 5.66 -16.26
N VAL A 103 1.48 5.46 -15.14
CA VAL A 103 2.60 6.34 -14.77
C VAL A 103 3.66 6.36 -15.86
N LYS A 104 4.02 5.21 -16.41
CA LYS A 104 5.02 5.07 -17.47
C LYS A 104 4.58 5.68 -18.81
N TYR A 105 3.28 5.65 -19.08
CA TYR A 105 2.71 6.35 -20.23
C TYR A 105 2.99 7.85 -20.19
N TYR A 106 2.72 8.49 -19.03
CA TYR A 106 2.96 9.92 -18.86
C TYR A 106 4.42 10.28 -18.58
N TYR A 107 5.17 9.35 -17.98
CA TYR A 107 6.56 9.53 -17.63
C TYR A 107 7.39 8.31 -18.06
N PRO A 108 7.85 8.27 -19.32
CA PRO A 108 8.57 7.09 -19.88
C PRO A 108 9.88 6.72 -19.16
N LYS A 109 10.45 7.64 -18.39
CA LYS A 109 11.66 7.40 -17.57
C LYS A 109 11.34 6.78 -16.21
N PHE A 110 10.06 6.59 -15.88
CA PHE A 110 9.65 5.96 -14.64
C PHE A 110 10.21 4.54 -14.54
N LYS A 111 10.77 4.25 -13.38
CA LYS A 111 11.18 2.90 -13.00
C LYS A 111 10.25 2.43 -11.91
N GLU A 112 9.68 1.26 -12.09
CA GLU A 112 8.76 0.68 -11.13
C GLU A 112 9.46 0.42 -9.81
N PRO A 113 8.88 0.87 -8.69
CA PRO A 113 9.41 0.54 -7.38
C PRO A 113 9.16 -0.94 -7.04
N LYS A 114 10.03 -1.50 -6.22
CA LYS A 114 9.75 -2.75 -5.52
C LYS A 114 8.70 -2.49 -4.45
N VAL A 115 7.57 -3.19 -4.52
CA VAL A 115 6.47 -3.07 -3.56
C VAL A 115 6.70 -4.01 -2.39
N ILE A 116 6.63 -3.49 -1.17
CA ILE A 116 6.83 -4.25 0.05
C ILE A 116 5.61 -4.04 0.95
N THR A 117 4.92 -5.11 1.27
CA THR A 117 3.78 -5.04 2.19
C THR A 117 4.23 -5.25 3.63
N ILE A 118 3.70 -4.43 4.53
CA ILE A 118 4.03 -4.45 5.97
C ILE A 118 2.77 -4.37 6.82
N LEU A 119 2.91 -4.61 8.12
CA LEU A 119 1.96 -4.18 9.15
C LEU A 119 2.60 -3.05 9.97
N SER A 120 1.85 -1.99 10.17
CA SER A 120 2.31 -0.75 10.81
C SER A 120 1.68 -0.49 12.18
N ASN A 121 0.85 -1.41 12.69
CA ASN A 121 -0.04 -1.20 13.84
C ASN A 121 -1.02 -0.04 13.61
N VAL A 122 -1.61 -0.04 12.42
CA VAL A 122 -2.61 0.95 11.99
C VAL A 122 -2.06 2.38 11.99
N ASP A 123 -0.82 2.54 11.53
CA ASP A 123 -0.28 3.88 11.25
C ASP A 123 -0.97 4.48 10.01
N TYR A 124 -2.08 5.18 10.25
CA TYR A 124 -2.90 5.75 9.19
C TYR A 124 -2.26 6.99 8.52
N ASP A 125 -1.24 7.58 9.12
CA ASP A 125 -0.50 8.72 8.55
C ASP A 125 0.51 8.25 7.49
N ASN A 126 1.08 7.05 7.67
CA ASN A 126 2.09 6.46 6.80
C ASN A 126 1.60 5.20 6.09
N LYS A 127 0.40 5.26 5.49
CA LYS A 127 -0.23 4.10 4.80
C LYS A 127 0.59 3.60 3.63
N VAL A 128 1.18 4.52 2.88
CA VAL A 128 2.05 4.25 1.73
C VAL A 128 3.25 5.17 1.82
N VAL A 129 4.44 4.60 1.81
CA VAL A 129 5.70 5.34 1.86
C VAL A 129 6.56 4.95 0.66
N TYR A 130 6.99 5.95 -0.11
CA TYR A 130 7.94 5.76 -1.21
C TYR A 130 9.31 6.30 -0.79
N ALA A 131 10.32 5.43 -0.80
CA ALA A 131 11.69 5.78 -0.47
C ALA A 131 12.68 4.91 -1.27
N ASP A 132 13.66 5.52 -1.88
CA ASP A 132 14.79 4.84 -2.56
C ASP A 132 14.39 3.69 -3.51
N SER A 133 13.37 3.92 -4.33
CA SER A 133 12.79 2.92 -5.25
C SER A 133 12.06 1.76 -4.56
N LEU A 134 11.73 1.89 -3.28
CA LEU A 134 10.86 1.00 -2.52
C LEU A 134 9.52 1.68 -2.29
N LEU A 135 8.44 0.92 -2.39
CA LEU A 135 7.07 1.35 -2.09
C LEU A 135 6.55 0.47 -0.96
N PHE A 136 6.51 1.01 0.25
CA PHE A 136 5.95 0.33 1.40
C PHE A 136 4.45 0.54 1.45
N VAL A 137 3.70 -0.52 1.68
CA VAL A 137 2.24 -0.49 1.80
C VAL A 137 1.83 -1.16 3.11
N SER A 138 1.26 -0.37 4.02
CA SER A 138 0.74 -0.84 5.31
C SER A 138 -0.65 -1.47 5.10
N LEU A 139 -0.75 -2.80 5.10
CA LEU A 139 -1.99 -3.51 4.75
C LEU A 139 -3.06 -3.41 5.84
N ASP A 140 -2.65 -3.30 7.08
CA ASP A 140 -3.51 -3.22 8.26
C ASP A 140 -4.34 -1.93 8.35
N VAL A 141 -4.07 -0.94 7.50
CA VAL A 141 -4.90 0.27 7.37
C VAL A 141 -5.98 0.16 6.27
N TYR A 142 -6.09 -0.98 5.60
CA TYR A 142 -7.03 -1.22 4.49
C TYR A 142 -7.97 -2.42 4.72
N LEU A 143 -8.27 -2.76 5.97
CA LEU A 143 -9.14 -3.89 6.33
C LEU A 143 -10.63 -3.59 6.17
N GLY A 144 -10.99 -2.35 5.92
CA GLY A 144 -12.38 -1.88 5.83
C GLY A 144 -12.81 -1.12 7.08
N LYS A 145 -13.54 -0.01 6.87
CA LYS A 145 -13.93 0.94 7.93
C LYS A 145 -14.65 0.34 9.13
N ASP A 146 -15.33 -0.80 8.92
CA ASP A 146 -16.12 -1.48 9.95
C ASP A 146 -15.36 -2.63 10.63
N HIS A 147 -14.06 -2.80 10.30
CA HIS A 147 -13.23 -3.83 10.91
C HIS A 147 -13.01 -3.53 12.40
N GLU A 148 -13.06 -4.58 13.23
CA GLU A 148 -13.01 -4.46 14.70
C GLU A 148 -11.75 -3.74 15.21
N VAL A 149 -10.61 -3.89 14.53
CA VAL A 149 -9.37 -3.22 14.88
C VAL A 149 -9.48 -1.69 14.91
N TYR A 150 -10.48 -1.12 14.22
CA TYR A 150 -10.69 0.33 14.17
C TYR A 150 -11.78 0.82 15.12
N GLN A 151 -12.37 -0.04 15.98
CA GLN A 151 -13.53 0.34 16.78
C GLN A 151 -13.27 1.58 17.66
N ASP A 152 -12.10 1.66 18.25
CA ASP A 152 -11.70 2.77 19.13
C ASP A 152 -11.15 4.01 18.40
N TYR A 153 -11.03 3.94 17.08
CA TYR A 153 -10.56 5.07 16.27
C TYR A 153 -11.71 6.06 15.95
N PRO A 154 -11.42 7.37 15.87
CA PRO A 154 -12.39 8.36 15.44
C PRO A 154 -12.95 8.08 14.04
N ASN A 155 -14.19 8.49 13.79
CA ASN A 155 -14.89 8.22 12.52
C ASN A 155 -14.11 8.73 11.28
N TYR A 156 -13.42 9.85 11.38
CA TYR A 156 -12.64 10.39 10.26
C TYR A 156 -11.46 9.48 9.90
N ILE A 157 -10.90 8.75 10.85
CA ILE A 157 -9.85 7.74 10.60
C ILE A 157 -10.47 6.51 9.94
N LYS A 158 -11.58 5.99 10.50
CA LYS A 158 -12.29 4.83 9.95
C LYS A 158 -12.68 5.01 8.48
N GLN A 159 -13.16 6.20 8.12
CA GLN A 159 -13.51 6.53 6.72
C GLN A 159 -12.31 6.51 5.77
N ASN A 160 -11.11 6.69 6.29
CA ASN A 160 -9.86 6.63 5.54
C ASN A 160 -9.20 5.24 5.54
N CYS A 161 -9.87 4.21 6.08
CA CYS A 161 -9.45 2.81 6.06
C CYS A 161 -10.36 2.00 5.11
N PRO A 162 -10.29 2.22 3.78
CA PRO A 162 -11.12 1.48 2.84
C PRO A 162 -10.77 0.00 2.90
N GLY A 163 -11.77 -0.87 2.68
CA GLY A 163 -11.50 -2.30 2.50
C GLY A 163 -10.65 -2.54 1.28
N GLY A 164 -9.83 -3.57 1.32
CA GLY A 164 -9.11 -4.06 0.14
C GLY A 164 -10.14 -4.34 -0.96
N GLY A 165 -10.15 -3.49 -2.00
CA GLY A 165 -11.24 -3.43 -2.97
C GLY A 165 -11.48 -4.78 -3.66
N ARG A 166 -12.77 -5.12 -3.78
CA ARG A 166 -13.27 -6.03 -4.80
C ARG A 166 -13.71 -5.22 -6.01
#